data_84f616b036a74872bde562e7b9c7128f
#
_entry.id   84f616b036a74872bde562e7b9c7128f
#
_cell.length_a   1.000
_cell.length_b   1.000
_cell.length_c   1.000
_cell.angle_alpha   90.00
_cell.angle_beta   90.00
_cell.angle_gamma   90.00
#
_symmetry.space_group_name_H-M   'P 1'
#
loop_
_entity.id
_entity.type
_entity.pdbx_description
1 polymer ?
#
loop_
_entity_poly.entity_id
_entity_poly.type
_entity_poly.pdbx_seq_one_letter_code
_entity_poly.pdbx_strand_id
1 'polypeptide(L)'
;MRFTLTSGVCSHSISSKVRIGLDFDNTLACYDGVFVAESQKLGLITSCWKGSKQELRDELRSRPDGERLWQTLQGRVYGPSMKHAVMFPGVAPFLMRSRQRGDEVFIVSHKTEFGHFDSTRTPLRQAALAWMGSKEFFDQSRYGISKENVFFVGTRSEKVQQIARLNLDIFVDDLEEVFAEAGFPPIKKVLFNSKAQGQCHDLQCNSWSEIGHHILGPMPVTECKLLAQTFCPEQIESVTQLHGRGNSRLYRVLTNAGTAYALKSYPDLLIDPRHRLRSEVKACDFLEHLQLTPKHIAHDEELNLALFEWIDGTVPMDIDATHIDQALFFVEKLKGLPVESGSNILEASEACLSGAELLSQVQERIQKLESINNMELQSFLETSIKPLWEEVWEWSESKWPPLSFDTELSQSKQMVSPSDFGFHNSIQQDDGSLCFVDLEYFGRDDPVKLIADFLWHPAMDLKSTHKR
;
A
#
# COMPACT_ATOMS: atom_id res chain seq x y z
N MET A 1 -26.90 41.60 -26.65
CA MET A 1 -25.60 41.06 -27.05
C MET A 1 -25.70 39.54 -27.09
N ARG A 2 -25.61 38.96 -28.29
CA ARG A 2 -25.63 37.52 -28.50
C ARG A 2 -24.20 36.98 -28.29
N PHE A 3 -23.97 36.13 -27.34
CA PHE A 3 -22.72 35.36 -27.23
C PHE A 3 -22.85 34.05 -28.03
N THR A 4 -22.07 33.97 -29.08
CA THR A 4 -21.85 32.79 -29.90
C THR A 4 -20.93 31.82 -29.11
N LEU A 5 -21.43 30.66 -28.76
CA LEU A 5 -20.63 29.52 -28.24
C LEU A 5 -19.85 28.92 -29.41
N THR A 6 -18.55 29.15 -29.45
CA THR A 6 -17.64 28.38 -30.31
C THR A 6 -17.36 27.05 -29.62
N SER A 7 -17.87 25.99 -30.20
CA SER A 7 -17.52 24.62 -29.86
C SER A 7 -16.07 24.32 -30.24
N GLY A 8 -15.15 24.47 -29.29
CA GLY A 8 -13.79 23.99 -29.41
C GLY A 8 -13.82 22.45 -29.35
N VAL A 9 -13.74 21.80 -30.50
CA VAL A 9 -13.42 20.39 -30.62
C VAL A 9 -11.99 20.24 -30.12
N CYS A 10 -11.84 19.70 -28.91
CA CYS A 10 -10.56 19.29 -28.36
C CYS A 10 -10.07 18.11 -29.20
N SER A 11 -9.21 18.38 -30.16
CA SER A 11 -8.49 17.34 -30.91
C SER A 11 -7.65 16.56 -29.90
N HIS A 12 -8.04 15.32 -29.64
CA HIS A 12 -7.20 14.34 -28.97
C HIS A 12 -5.97 14.19 -29.86
N SER A 13 -4.85 14.78 -29.44
CA SER A 13 -3.55 14.43 -30.01
C SER A 13 -3.40 12.92 -29.81
N ILE A 14 -3.24 12.17 -30.89
CA ILE A 14 -2.84 10.77 -30.87
C ILE A 14 -1.48 10.78 -30.18
N SER A 15 -1.47 10.48 -28.89
CA SER A 15 -0.23 10.25 -28.15
C SER A 15 0.47 9.09 -28.86
N SER A 16 1.69 9.32 -29.37
CA SER A 16 2.51 8.27 -29.93
C SER A 16 2.64 7.14 -28.89
N LYS A 17 2.36 5.92 -29.29
CA LYS A 17 2.54 4.73 -28.45
C LYS A 17 3.96 4.72 -27.90
N VAL A 18 4.09 4.61 -26.59
CA VAL A 18 5.38 4.55 -25.90
C VAL A 18 5.81 3.07 -25.81
N ARG A 19 7.08 2.80 -26.08
CA ARG A 19 7.70 1.47 -25.97
C ARG A 19 8.48 1.42 -24.65
N ILE A 20 7.92 0.71 -23.68
CA ILE A 20 8.40 0.70 -22.29
C ILE A 20 9.09 -0.63 -22.02
N GLY A 21 10.38 -0.60 -21.70
CA GLY A 21 11.12 -1.76 -21.23
C GLY A 21 11.19 -1.81 -19.72
N LEU A 22 11.01 -2.99 -19.15
CA LEU A 22 11.02 -3.23 -17.71
C LEU A 22 11.96 -4.38 -17.38
N ASP A 23 12.80 -4.24 -16.36
CA ASP A 23 13.43 -5.39 -15.73
C ASP A 23 12.40 -6.22 -14.96
N PHE A 24 12.77 -7.41 -14.55
CA PHE A 24 11.86 -8.34 -13.90
C PHE A 24 12.16 -8.55 -12.42
N ASP A 25 13.38 -8.99 -12.07
CA ASP A 25 13.74 -9.35 -10.71
C ASP A 25 13.97 -8.08 -9.87
N ASN A 26 13.31 -7.95 -8.72
CA ASN A 26 13.29 -6.77 -7.85
C ASN A 26 12.77 -5.46 -8.51
N THR A 27 12.25 -5.56 -9.71
CA THR A 27 11.60 -4.45 -10.42
C THR A 27 10.10 -4.72 -10.52
N LEU A 28 9.68 -5.82 -11.12
CA LEU A 28 8.27 -6.26 -11.16
C LEU A 28 7.95 -7.24 -10.05
N ALA A 29 8.84 -8.22 -9.81
CA ALA A 29 8.69 -9.25 -8.80
C ALA A 29 9.47 -8.90 -7.52
N CYS A 30 8.77 -8.84 -6.38
CA CYS A 30 9.32 -8.64 -5.05
C CYS A 30 9.52 -9.99 -4.34
N TYR A 31 10.74 -10.23 -3.89
CA TYR A 31 11.16 -11.49 -3.28
C TYR A 31 11.44 -11.39 -1.77
N ASP A 32 11.34 -10.23 -1.16
CA ASP A 32 11.82 -9.98 0.19
C ASP A 32 11.24 -10.95 1.21
N GLY A 33 9.91 -11.14 1.19
CA GLY A 33 9.24 -12.12 2.04
C GLY A 33 9.63 -13.57 1.74
N VAL A 34 9.92 -13.89 0.47
CA VAL A 34 10.33 -15.24 0.06
C VAL A 34 11.74 -15.56 0.57
N PHE A 35 12.66 -14.59 0.51
CA PHE A 35 14.01 -14.74 1.07
C PHE A 35 13.96 -15.03 2.56
N VAL A 36 13.16 -14.29 3.33
CA VAL A 36 12.98 -14.50 4.76
C VAL A 36 12.38 -15.89 5.04
N ALA A 37 11.28 -16.24 4.38
CA ALA A 37 10.59 -17.51 4.59
C ALA A 37 11.47 -18.73 4.25
N GLU A 38 12.20 -18.70 3.13
CA GLU A 38 13.12 -19.78 2.75
C GLU A 38 14.33 -19.85 3.70
N SER A 39 14.85 -18.73 4.19
CA SER A 39 15.93 -18.70 5.16
C SER A 39 15.52 -19.31 6.50
N GLN A 40 14.29 -19.05 6.96
CA GLN A 40 13.71 -19.66 8.15
C GLN A 40 13.54 -21.18 7.98
N LYS A 41 13.00 -21.64 6.85
CA LYS A 41 12.84 -23.07 6.53
C LYS A 41 14.17 -23.83 6.51
N LEU A 42 15.24 -23.15 6.07
CA LEU A 42 16.59 -23.70 6.04
C LEU A 42 17.33 -23.58 7.37
N GLY A 43 16.71 -22.99 8.41
CA GLY A 43 17.35 -22.73 9.70
C GLY A 43 18.52 -21.74 9.65
N LEU A 44 18.55 -20.90 8.62
CA LEU A 44 19.60 -19.87 8.44
C LEU A 44 19.36 -18.66 9.33
N ILE A 45 18.12 -18.36 9.69
CA ILE A 45 17.69 -17.30 10.59
C ILE A 45 16.58 -17.79 11.52
N THR A 46 16.39 -17.09 12.63
CA THR A 46 15.33 -17.38 13.60
C THR A 46 13.94 -16.95 13.08
N SER A 47 12.88 -17.50 13.67
CA SER A 47 11.50 -17.12 13.34
C SER A 47 11.16 -15.66 13.67
N CYS A 48 11.90 -15.04 14.59
CA CYS A 48 11.74 -13.65 14.99
C CYS A 48 12.59 -12.66 14.19
N TRP A 49 13.20 -13.08 13.07
CA TRP A 49 13.99 -12.16 12.22
C TRP A 49 13.10 -11.05 11.66
N LYS A 50 13.54 -9.80 11.85
CA LYS A 50 12.86 -8.58 11.35
C LYS A 50 13.69 -7.77 10.36
N GLY A 51 14.87 -8.26 9.98
CA GLY A 51 15.78 -7.55 9.08
C GLY A 51 15.33 -7.58 7.62
N SER A 52 15.86 -6.65 6.83
CA SER A 52 15.67 -6.56 5.38
C SER A 52 16.41 -7.68 4.64
N LYS A 53 16.08 -7.87 3.35
CA LYS A 53 16.81 -8.76 2.44
C LYS A 53 18.31 -8.40 2.35
N GLN A 54 18.65 -7.12 2.40
CA GLN A 54 20.04 -6.67 2.36
C GLN A 54 20.77 -7.10 3.63
N GLU A 55 20.19 -6.86 4.79
CA GLU A 55 20.75 -7.30 6.07
C GLU A 55 20.86 -8.82 6.13
N LEU A 56 19.87 -9.56 5.63
CA LEU A 56 19.92 -11.02 5.50
C LEU A 56 21.10 -11.47 4.63
N ARG A 57 21.30 -10.82 3.47
CA ARG A 57 22.43 -11.12 2.58
C ARG A 57 23.77 -10.89 3.27
N ASP A 58 23.90 -9.74 3.90
CA ASP A 58 25.16 -9.33 4.54
C ASP A 58 25.47 -10.22 5.75
N GLU A 59 24.45 -10.60 6.52
CA GLU A 59 24.55 -11.57 7.61
C GLU A 59 25.00 -12.96 7.11
N LEU A 60 24.35 -13.48 6.05
CA LEU A 60 24.72 -14.79 5.51
C LEU A 60 26.15 -14.78 4.93
N ARG A 61 26.52 -13.71 4.21
CA ARG A 61 27.86 -13.57 3.61
C ARG A 61 28.97 -13.42 4.64
N SER A 62 28.66 -12.97 5.85
CA SER A 62 29.63 -12.90 6.95
C SER A 62 30.04 -14.27 7.54
N ARG A 63 29.28 -15.32 7.23
CA ARG A 63 29.47 -16.68 7.75
C ARG A 63 30.51 -17.47 6.93
N PRO A 64 31.11 -18.53 7.51
CA PRO A 64 31.88 -19.50 6.74
C PRO A 64 31.03 -20.03 5.56
N ASP A 65 31.61 -20.11 4.35
CA ASP A 65 30.92 -20.45 3.11
C ASP A 65 29.72 -19.55 2.76
N GLY A 66 29.69 -18.33 3.29
CA GLY A 66 28.53 -17.42 3.22
C GLY A 66 28.08 -17.10 1.79
N GLU A 67 28.99 -16.92 0.85
CA GLU A 67 28.64 -16.70 -0.56
C GLU A 67 27.92 -17.93 -1.17
N ARG A 68 28.36 -19.13 -0.83
CA ARG A 68 27.69 -20.36 -1.27
C ARG A 68 26.30 -20.50 -0.66
N LEU A 69 26.16 -20.16 0.62
CA LEU A 69 24.85 -20.14 1.30
C LEU A 69 23.90 -19.18 0.61
N TRP A 70 24.37 -17.95 0.33
CA TRP A 70 23.56 -16.94 -0.37
C TRP A 70 23.15 -17.40 -1.79
N GLN A 71 24.07 -17.93 -2.58
CA GLN A 71 23.77 -18.42 -3.92
C GLN A 71 22.83 -19.62 -3.91
N THR A 72 22.94 -20.51 -2.93
CA THR A 72 22.01 -21.62 -2.74
C THR A 72 20.60 -21.10 -2.42
N LEU A 73 20.51 -20.11 -1.52
CA LEU A 73 19.24 -19.46 -1.18
C LEU A 73 18.63 -18.76 -2.40
N GLN A 74 19.43 -18.03 -3.20
CA GLN A 74 18.97 -17.41 -4.43
C GLN A 74 18.40 -18.46 -5.42
N GLY A 75 19.07 -19.60 -5.62
CA GLY A 75 18.59 -20.67 -6.47
C GLY A 75 17.20 -21.18 -6.05
N ARG A 76 16.97 -21.33 -4.74
CA ARG A 76 15.66 -21.73 -4.20
C ARG A 76 14.59 -20.65 -4.37
N VAL A 77 14.92 -19.40 -4.06
CA VAL A 77 13.97 -18.28 -4.13
C VAL A 77 13.54 -17.99 -5.55
N TYR A 78 14.49 -17.88 -6.49
CA TYR A 78 14.20 -17.60 -7.89
C TYR A 78 13.70 -18.82 -8.68
N GLY A 79 13.80 -20.04 -8.11
CA GLY A 79 13.34 -21.28 -8.68
C GLY A 79 12.04 -21.79 -8.05
N PRO A 80 12.10 -22.86 -7.21
CA PRO A 80 10.89 -23.52 -6.71
C PRO A 80 9.99 -22.63 -5.85
N SER A 81 10.54 -21.62 -5.18
CA SER A 81 9.81 -20.70 -4.30
C SER A 81 9.34 -19.43 -4.99
N MET A 82 9.65 -19.24 -6.27
CA MET A 82 9.20 -18.10 -7.10
C MET A 82 7.68 -17.88 -7.03
N LYS A 83 6.90 -18.95 -6.96
CA LYS A 83 5.43 -18.90 -6.88
C LYS A 83 4.89 -18.10 -5.67
N HIS A 84 5.73 -17.87 -4.65
CA HIS A 84 5.37 -17.10 -3.46
C HIS A 84 5.81 -15.62 -3.56
N ALA A 85 6.54 -15.25 -4.61
CA ALA A 85 6.86 -13.85 -4.86
C ALA A 85 5.57 -13.05 -5.14
N VAL A 86 5.56 -11.78 -4.73
CA VAL A 86 4.46 -10.86 -5.00
C VAL A 86 4.87 -9.82 -6.04
N MET A 87 3.92 -9.20 -6.72
CA MET A 87 4.24 -8.01 -7.51
C MET A 87 4.60 -6.86 -6.58
N PHE A 88 5.50 -5.98 -7.01
CA PHE A 88 5.65 -4.72 -6.32
C PHE A 88 4.34 -3.94 -6.34
N PRO A 89 3.97 -3.28 -5.21
CA PRO A 89 2.84 -2.38 -5.16
C PRO A 89 2.92 -1.35 -6.30
N GLY A 90 1.78 -1.08 -6.95
CA GLY A 90 1.70 -0.12 -8.06
C GLY A 90 2.07 -0.65 -9.45
N VAL A 91 2.65 -1.85 -9.58
CA VAL A 91 2.91 -2.48 -10.89
C VAL A 91 1.61 -2.73 -11.66
N ALA A 92 0.60 -3.30 -11.00
CA ALA A 92 -0.68 -3.63 -11.65
C ALA A 92 -1.38 -2.39 -12.24
N PRO A 93 -1.62 -1.30 -11.50
CA PRO A 93 -2.21 -0.10 -12.10
C PRO A 93 -1.32 0.50 -13.21
N PHE A 94 0.02 0.44 -13.10
CA PHE A 94 0.90 0.90 -14.15
C PHE A 94 0.71 0.10 -15.45
N LEU A 95 0.75 -1.22 -15.38
CA LEU A 95 0.58 -2.10 -16.56
C LEU A 95 -0.80 -1.95 -17.19
N MET A 96 -1.86 -1.87 -16.39
CA MET A 96 -3.21 -1.66 -16.91
C MET A 96 -3.37 -0.30 -17.60
N ARG A 97 -2.82 0.77 -17.00
CA ARG A 97 -2.83 2.10 -17.60
C ARG A 97 -2.05 2.12 -18.92
N SER A 98 -0.85 1.51 -18.96
CA SER A 98 -0.05 1.39 -20.18
C SER A 98 -0.85 0.68 -21.29
N ARG A 99 -1.50 -0.44 -20.95
CA ARG A 99 -2.35 -1.17 -21.91
C ARG A 99 -3.52 -0.32 -22.40
N GLN A 100 -4.24 0.37 -21.53
CA GLN A 100 -5.38 1.23 -21.90
C GLN A 100 -4.97 2.36 -22.85
N ARG A 101 -3.74 2.86 -22.71
CA ARG A 101 -3.16 3.88 -23.59
C ARG A 101 -2.67 3.31 -24.92
N GLY A 102 -2.56 1.97 -25.00
CA GLY A 102 -2.01 1.27 -26.15
C GLY A 102 -0.49 1.30 -26.22
N ASP A 103 0.20 1.56 -25.10
CA ASP A 103 1.65 1.49 -24.98
C ASP A 103 2.12 0.04 -25.14
N GLU A 104 3.33 -0.16 -25.63
CA GLU A 104 3.94 -1.49 -25.77
C GLU A 104 4.91 -1.75 -24.61
N VAL A 105 4.65 -2.82 -23.85
CA VAL A 105 5.48 -3.22 -22.71
C VAL A 105 6.35 -4.42 -23.09
N PHE A 106 7.64 -4.32 -22.78
CA PHE A 106 8.67 -5.34 -22.96
C PHE A 106 9.31 -5.66 -21.61
N ILE A 107 9.57 -6.95 -21.35
CA ILE A 107 10.28 -7.39 -20.15
C ILE A 107 11.64 -7.94 -20.60
N VAL A 108 12.73 -7.36 -20.10
CA VAL A 108 14.11 -7.75 -20.44
C VAL A 108 14.89 -7.98 -19.16
N SER A 109 15.14 -9.23 -18.81
CA SER A 109 15.78 -9.61 -17.56
C SER A 109 17.04 -10.44 -17.76
N HIS A 110 18.06 -10.13 -16.96
CA HIS A 110 19.23 -10.99 -16.81
C HIS A 110 18.86 -12.16 -15.90
N LYS A 111 18.63 -13.34 -16.47
CA LYS A 111 18.26 -14.53 -15.72
C LYS A 111 18.94 -15.78 -16.27
N THR A 112 19.75 -16.44 -15.44
CA THR A 112 20.38 -17.72 -15.76
C THR A 112 19.33 -18.81 -15.94
N GLU A 113 19.68 -19.88 -16.62
CA GLU A 113 18.75 -20.99 -16.84
C GLU A 113 18.48 -21.78 -15.55
N PHE A 114 19.53 -21.98 -14.74
CA PHE A 114 19.44 -22.69 -13.46
C PHE A 114 20.12 -21.86 -12.35
N GLY A 115 19.67 -22.07 -11.11
CA GLY A 115 20.29 -21.48 -9.94
C GLY A 115 21.64 -22.13 -9.61
N HIS A 116 22.57 -21.35 -9.08
CA HIS A 116 23.83 -21.89 -8.56
C HIS A 116 23.55 -22.73 -7.31
N PHE A 117 24.14 -23.90 -7.22
CA PHE A 117 24.01 -24.85 -6.09
C PHE A 117 22.56 -25.26 -5.76
N ASP A 118 21.63 -25.07 -6.68
CA ASP A 118 20.26 -25.59 -6.55
C ASP A 118 20.22 -27.07 -6.94
N SER A 119 20.02 -27.96 -5.94
CA SER A 119 19.92 -29.40 -6.14
C SER A 119 18.67 -29.81 -6.92
N THR A 120 17.63 -28.98 -6.95
CA THR A 120 16.37 -29.24 -7.67
C THR A 120 16.51 -28.99 -9.18
N ARG A 121 17.53 -28.22 -9.60
CA ARG A 121 17.75 -27.78 -10.97
C ARG A 121 16.47 -27.20 -11.61
N THR A 122 15.74 -26.40 -10.85
CA THR A 122 14.53 -25.74 -11.34
C THR A 122 14.90 -24.75 -12.45
N PRO A 123 14.28 -24.81 -13.64
CA PRO A 123 14.53 -23.85 -14.70
C PRO A 123 13.99 -22.47 -14.31
N LEU A 124 14.89 -21.52 -14.00
CA LEU A 124 14.52 -20.19 -13.44
C LEU A 124 13.67 -19.37 -14.42
N ARG A 125 13.95 -19.47 -15.72
CA ARG A 125 13.20 -18.76 -16.77
C ARG A 125 11.76 -19.29 -16.86
N GLN A 126 11.57 -20.60 -16.75
CA GLN A 126 10.23 -21.21 -16.74
C GLN A 126 9.47 -20.86 -15.46
N ALA A 127 10.15 -20.83 -14.29
CA ALA A 127 9.54 -20.38 -13.04
C ALA A 127 9.05 -18.93 -13.13
N ALA A 128 9.84 -18.05 -13.76
CA ALA A 128 9.45 -16.65 -13.99
C ALA A 128 8.23 -16.54 -14.93
N LEU A 129 8.22 -17.28 -16.06
CA LEU A 129 7.08 -17.29 -16.98
C LEU A 129 5.81 -17.86 -16.33
N ALA A 130 5.93 -18.91 -15.50
CA ALA A 130 4.82 -19.49 -14.77
C ALA A 130 4.25 -18.48 -13.75
N TRP A 131 5.13 -17.75 -13.05
CA TRP A 131 4.72 -16.69 -12.14
C TRP A 131 4.02 -15.54 -12.88
N MET A 132 4.59 -15.05 -13.99
CA MET A 132 3.92 -14.03 -14.82
C MET A 132 2.54 -14.52 -15.29
N GLY A 133 2.42 -15.79 -15.69
CA GLY A 133 1.13 -16.38 -16.06
C GLY A 133 0.14 -16.39 -14.91
N SER A 134 0.58 -16.76 -13.69
CA SER A 134 -0.28 -16.77 -12.48
C SER A 134 -0.69 -15.35 -12.02
N LYS A 135 0.08 -14.35 -12.44
CA LYS A 135 -0.18 -12.92 -12.20
C LYS A 135 -0.86 -12.23 -13.40
N GLU A 136 -1.41 -12.98 -14.32
CA GLU A 136 -2.21 -12.51 -15.45
C GLU A 136 -1.48 -11.57 -16.43
N PHE A 137 -0.13 -11.57 -16.46
CA PHE A 137 0.67 -10.73 -17.36
C PHE A 137 0.28 -10.89 -18.82
N PHE A 138 -0.08 -12.11 -19.21
CA PHE A 138 -0.38 -12.49 -20.59
C PHE A 138 -1.88 -12.44 -20.92
N ASP A 139 -2.73 -12.22 -19.90
CA ASP A 139 -4.18 -12.16 -20.11
C ASP A 139 -4.56 -10.85 -20.81
N GLN A 140 -5.29 -11.01 -21.92
CA GLN A 140 -5.76 -9.88 -22.73
C GLN A 140 -6.82 -9.05 -22.03
N SER A 141 -7.49 -9.56 -21.01
CA SER A 141 -8.43 -8.79 -20.19
C SER A 141 -7.74 -7.99 -19.07
N ARG A 142 -6.50 -8.38 -18.71
CA ARG A 142 -5.73 -7.77 -17.60
C ARG A 142 -4.61 -6.87 -18.14
N TYR A 143 -3.39 -7.39 -18.32
CA TYR A 143 -2.24 -6.58 -18.75
C TYR A 143 -1.91 -6.73 -20.22
N GLY A 144 -2.25 -7.87 -20.85
CA GLY A 144 -2.15 -8.10 -22.28
C GLY A 144 -0.72 -8.08 -22.85
N ILE A 145 0.29 -8.36 -22.02
CA ILE A 145 1.69 -8.42 -22.48
C ILE A 145 1.86 -9.66 -23.35
N SER A 146 2.41 -9.50 -24.58
CA SER A 146 2.75 -10.66 -25.40
C SER A 146 3.91 -11.45 -24.78
N LYS A 147 3.83 -12.80 -24.80
CA LYS A 147 4.97 -13.65 -24.39
C LYS A 147 6.22 -13.41 -25.23
N GLU A 148 6.04 -12.97 -26.47
CA GLU A 148 7.11 -12.62 -27.40
C GLU A 148 7.86 -11.34 -27.00
N ASN A 149 7.27 -10.54 -26.10
CA ASN A 149 7.88 -9.35 -25.53
C ASN A 149 8.66 -9.65 -24.23
N VAL A 150 8.82 -10.93 -23.84
CA VAL A 150 9.58 -11.33 -22.65
C VAL A 150 10.91 -11.96 -23.06
N PHE A 151 12.01 -11.35 -22.65
CA PHE A 151 13.37 -11.73 -23.02
C PHE A 151 14.19 -12.05 -21.77
N PHE A 152 14.70 -13.27 -21.71
CA PHE A 152 15.67 -13.69 -20.69
C PHE A 152 17.04 -13.87 -21.35
N VAL A 153 18.03 -13.19 -20.82
CA VAL A 153 19.40 -13.19 -21.33
C VAL A 153 20.38 -13.70 -20.27
N GLY A 154 21.54 -14.18 -20.71
CA GLY A 154 22.52 -14.81 -19.82
C GLY A 154 23.51 -13.84 -19.17
N THR A 155 23.68 -12.65 -19.76
CA THR A 155 24.65 -11.65 -19.29
C THR A 155 24.06 -10.24 -19.30
N ARG A 156 24.67 -9.31 -18.55
CA ARG A 156 24.28 -7.90 -18.56
C ARG A 156 24.52 -7.26 -19.94
N SER A 157 25.61 -7.58 -20.60
CA SER A 157 25.91 -7.09 -21.95
C SER A 157 24.84 -7.53 -22.97
N GLU A 158 24.40 -8.80 -22.91
CA GLU A 158 23.27 -9.29 -23.73
C GLU A 158 21.97 -8.54 -23.40
N LYS A 159 21.73 -8.19 -22.12
CA LYS A 159 20.58 -7.39 -21.71
C LYS A 159 20.57 -6.03 -22.42
N VAL A 160 21.70 -5.32 -22.38
CA VAL A 160 21.86 -4.03 -23.05
C VAL A 160 21.71 -4.15 -24.57
N GLN A 161 22.28 -5.18 -25.18
CA GLN A 161 22.10 -5.44 -26.63
C GLN A 161 20.62 -5.69 -26.97
N GLN A 162 19.89 -6.43 -26.13
CA GLN A 162 18.47 -6.67 -26.35
C GLN A 162 17.65 -5.40 -26.20
N ILE A 163 17.93 -4.57 -25.18
CA ILE A 163 17.31 -3.25 -24.98
C ILE A 163 17.50 -2.37 -26.21
N ALA A 164 18.73 -2.32 -26.77
CA ALA A 164 19.04 -1.54 -27.96
C ALA A 164 18.27 -2.05 -29.20
N ARG A 165 18.10 -3.37 -29.37
CA ARG A 165 17.36 -3.96 -30.52
C ARG A 165 15.86 -3.67 -30.48
N LEU A 166 15.29 -3.45 -29.29
CA LEU A 166 13.86 -3.26 -29.12
C LEU A 166 13.40 -1.84 -29.43
N ASN A 167 14.32 -0.88 -29.67
CA ASN A 167 13.99 0.54 -29.92
C ASN A 167 13.00 1.08 -28.88
N LEU A 168 13.34 0.92 -27.60
CA LEU A 168 12.53 1.40 -26.49
C LEU A 168 12.66 2.91 -26.36
N ASP A 169 11.64 3.55 -25.77
CA ASP A 169 11.67 4.94 -25.37
C ASP A 169 12.19 5.09 -23.94
N ILE A 170 11.89 4.10 -23.08
CA ILE A 170 12.16 4.14 -21.64
C ILE A 170 12.58 2.74 -21.20
N PHE A 171 13.50 2.66 -20.22
CA PHE A 171 13.81 1.43 -19.51
C PHE A 171 13.82 1.65 -17.99
N VAL A 172 13.16 0.74 -17.25
CA VAL A 172 13.09 0.73 -15.79
C VAL A 172 13.88 -0.47 -15.26
N ASP A 173 14.79 -0.22 -14.31
CA ASP A 173 15.66 -1.25 -13.70
C ASP A 173 15.96 -0.87 -12.23
N ASP A 174 16.22 -1.87 -11.38
CA ASP A 174 16.66 -1.66 -9.98
C ASP A 174 18.20 -1.55 -9.86
N LEU A 175 18.94 -1.84 -10.93
CA LEU A 175 20.40 -1.86 -10.97
C LEU A 175 20.99 -0.73 -11.84
N GLU A 176 21.61 0.24 -11.22
CA GLU A 176 22.28 1.35 -11.94
C GLU A 176 23.39 0.86 -12.88
N GLU A 177 24.05 -0.25 -12.55
CA GLU A 177 25.11 -0.84 -13.35
C GLU A 177 24.63 -1.31 -14.73
N VAL A 178 23.33 -1.52 -14.93
CA VAL A 178 22.74 -1.80 -16.24
C VAL A 178 22.81 -0.55 -17.11
N PHE A 179 22.51 0.61 -16.56
CA PHE A 179 22.55 1.90 -17.25
C PHE A 179 23.98 2.37 -17.56
N ALA A 180 24.96 1.94 -16.74
CA ALA A 180 26.37 2.24 -16.90
C ALA A 180 27.08 1.30 -17.90
N GLU A 181 26.42 0.21 -18.31
CA GLU A 181 27.02 -0.78 -19.22
C GLU A 181 27.30 -0.17 -20.59
N ALA A 182 28.43 -0.50 -21.16
CA ALA A 182 28.84 -0.01 -22.47
C ALA A 182 27.84 -0.40 -23.56
N GLY A 183 27.42 0.58 -24.39
CA GLY A 183 26.46 0.37 -25.45
C GLY A 183 24.99 0.50 -25.03
N PHE A 184 24.70 0.91 -23.80
CA PHE A 184 23.33 1.24 -23.41
C PHE A 184 22.76 2.36 -24.32
N PRO A 185 21.57 2.18 -24.93
CA PRO A 185 21.03 3.14 -25.89
C PRO A 185 20.64 4.47 -25.22
N PRO A 186 20.58 5.59 -25.99
CA PRO A 186 20.21 6.90 -25.48
C PRO A 186 18.69 7.05 -25.28
N ILE A 187 18.13 6.24 -24.39
CA ILE A 187 16.70 6.23 -24.01
C ILE A 187 16.55 6.69 -22.56
N LYS A 188 15.33 7.06 -22.14
CA LYS A 188 15.07 7.47 -20.77
C LYS A 188 15.34 6.34 -19.78
N LYS A 189 16.19 6.58 -18.78
CA LYS A 189 16.63 5.64 -17.77
C LYS A 189 15.93 5.92 -16.46
N VAL A 190 15.19 4.95 -15.93
CA VAL A 190 14.46 5.06 -14.67
C VAL A 190 15.01 4.03 -13.68
N LEU A 191 15.68 4.50 -12.65
CA LEU A 191 16.20 3.67 -11.58
C LEU A 191 15.14 3.48 -10.50
N PHE A 192 14.81 2.23 -10.19
CA PHE A 192 13.75 1.87 -9.24
C PHE A 192 14.31 1.37 -7.90
N ASN A 193 13.78 1.91 -6.79
CA ASN A 193 13.99 1.42 -5.41
C ASN A 193 15.46 1.11 -5.07
N SER A 194 16.38 1.89 -5.62
CA SER A 194 17.82 1.72 -5.39
C SER A 194 18.34 2.74 -4.39
N LYS A 195 19.27 2.32 -3.55
CA LYS A 195 20.06 3.20 -2.68
C LYS A 195 21.33 3.74 -3.37
N ALA A 196 21.49 3.47 -4.67
CA ALA A 196 22.63 3.95 -5.44
C ALA A 196 22.67 5.48 -5.45
N GLN A 197 23.87 6.03 -5.28
CA GLN A 197 24.14 7.47 -5.35
C GLN A 197 24.81 7.86 -6.68
N GLY A 198 24.75 6.97 -7.68
CA GLY A 198 25.32 7.20 -8.99
C GLY A 198 24.53 8.20 -9.83
N GLN A 199 25.04 8.53 -11.02
CA GLN A 199 24.46 9.50 -11.94
C GLN A 199 24.20 8.91 -13.33
N CYS A 200 24.09 7.59 -13.44
CA CYS A 200 23.90 6.93 -14.73
C CYS A 200 22.44 6.78 -15.14
N HIS A 201 21.51 7.44 -14.44
CA HIS A 201 20.06 7.42 -14.70
C HIS A 201 19.50 8.85 -14.85
N ASP A 202 18.36 8.96 -15.54
CA ASP A 202 17.68 10.27 -15.75
C ASP A 202 16.67 10.55 -14.61
N LEU A 203 16.14 9.49 -14.02
CA LEU A 203 15.14 9.57 -12.96
C LEU A 203 15.35 8.42 -11.97
N GLN A 204 15.25 8.73 -10.67
CA GLN A 204 15.19 7.76 -9.59
C GLN A 204 13.82 7.81 -8.92
N CYS A 205 13.17 6.64 -8.80
CA CYS A 205 11.85 6.49 -8.19
C CYS A 205 11.90 5.42 -7.09
N ASN A 206 11.21 5.69 -5.99
CA ASN A 206 11.11 4.76 -4.87
C ASN A 206 9.80 3.94 -4.88
N SER A 207 8.88 4.26 -5.77
CA SER A 207 7.61 3.56 -5.91
C SER A 207 7.16 3.47 -7.37
N TRP A 208 6.31 2.48 -7.68
CA TRP A 208 5.67 2.37 -8.98
C TRP A 208 4.63 3.48 -9.22
N SER A 209 4.08 4.05 -8.16
CA SER A 209 3.23 5.24 -8.25
C SER A 209 4.00 6.45 -8.81
N GLU A 210 5.25 6.66 -8.36
CA GLU A 210 6.13 7.69 -8.92
C GLU A 210 6.49 7.40 -10.38
N ILE A 211 6.88 6.15 -10.69
CA ILE A 211 7.15 5.73 -12.09
C ILE A 211 5.94 6.00 -12.97
N GLY A 212 4.74 5.59 -12.52
CA GLY A 212 3.49 5.82 -13.23
C GLY A 212 3.21 7.30 -13.45
N HIS A 213 3.43 8.15 -12.44
CA HIS A 213 3.29 9.58 -12.57
C HIS A 213 4.25 10.19 -13.62
N HIS A 214 5.51 9.76 -13.61
CA HIS A 214 6.54 10.32 -14.50
C HIS A 214 6.47 9.79 -15.94
N ILE A 215 5.98 8.59 -16.15
CA ILE A 215 5.88 7.98 -17.49
C ILE A 215 4.49 8.20 -18.11
N LEU A 216 3.43 7.98 -17.34
CA LEU A 216 2.05 8.03 -17.82
C LEU A 216 1.33 9.34 -17.44
N GLY A 217 1.94 10.16 -16.58
CA GLY A 217 1.30 11.35 -16.00
C GLY A 217 0.34 11.01 -14.86
N PRO A 218 -0.31 12.03 -14.27
CA PRO A 218 -1.34 11.81 -13.24
C PRO A 218 -2.48 10.96 -13.81
N MET A 219 -3.04 10.07 -12.96
CA MET A 219 -4.14 9.21 -13.38
C MET A 219 -5.44 10.03 -13.54
N PRO A 220 -5.99 10.18 -14.75
CA PRO A 220 -7.25 10.87 -14.96
C PRO A 220 -8.42 10.00 -14.49
N VAL A 221 -9.57 10.63 -14.20
CA VAL A 221 -10.78 9.94 -13.75
C VAL A 221 -11.28 8.89 -14.77
N THR A 222 -11.06 9.13 -16.05
CA THR A 222 -11.38 8.19 -17.12
C THR A 222 -10.60 6.87 -17.00
N GLU A 223 -9.30 6.93 -16.70
CA GLU A 223 -8.50 5.72 -16.45
C GLU A 223 -8.93 5.03 -15.15
N CYS A 224 -9.24 5.80 -14.09
CA CYS A 224 -9.77 5.28 -12.84
C CYS A 224 -11.09 4.50 -13.08
N LYS A 225 -12.01 5.02 -13.92
CA LYS A 225 -13.21 4.33 -14.34
C LYS A 225 -12.91 2.97 -14.98
N LEU A 226 -11.94 2.93 -15.89
CA LEU A 226 -11.57 1.70 -16.60
C LEU A 226 -10.94 0.66 -15.64
N LEU A 227 -10.14 1.09 -14.67
CA LEU A 227 -9.60 0.21 -13.63
C LEU A 227 -10.73 -0.35 -12.75
N ALA A 228 -11.62 0.50 -12.27
CA ALA A 228 -12.75 0.10 -11.43
C ALA A 228 -13.70 -0.87 -12.17
N GLN A 229 -13.89 -0.69 -13.47
CA GLN A 229 -14.77 -1.56 -14.27
C GLN A 229 -14.30 -3.02 -14.29
N THR A 230 -13.03 -3.31 -14.05
CA THR A 230 -12.51 -4.70 -14.10
C THR A 230 -13.03 -5.57 -12.96
N PHE A 231 -13.51 -4.98 -11.87
CA PHE A 231 -14.04 -5.71 -10.70
C PHE A 231 -15.40 -5.17 -10.21
N CYS A 232 -15.92 -4.09 -10.80
CA CYS A 232 -17.27 -3.62 -10.51
C CYS A 232 -18.31 -4.61 -11.05
N PRO A 233 -19.30 -5.04 -10.23
CA PRO A 233 -20.29 -6.00 -10.66
C PRO A 233 -21.25 -5.46 -11.74
N GLU A 234 -21.35 -4.14 -11.88
CA GLU A 234 -22.22 -3.47 -12.81
C GLU A 234 -21.44 -2.58 -13.79
N GLN A 235 -22.05 -2.29 -14.94
CA GLN A 235 -21.46 -1.37 -15.93
C GLN A 235 -21.42 0.06 -15.38
N ILE A 236 -20.24 0.63 -15.26
CA ILE A 236 -20.04 1.99 -14.77
C ILE A 236 -20.42 3.02 -15.83
N GLU A 237 -21.35 3.90 -15.51
CA GLU A 237 -21.71 5.06 -16.32
C GLU A 237 -20.70 6.20 -16.12
N SER A 238 -20.46 6.60 -14.87
CA SER A 238 -19.59 7.72 -14.55
C SER A 238 -18.81 7.51 -13.25
N VAL A 239 -17.68 8.20 -13.13
CA VAL A 239 -16.87 8.28 -11.92
C VAL A 239 -16.57 9.75 -11.66
N THR A 240 -16.78 10.21 -10.43
CA THR A 240 -16.52 11.59 -10.01
C THR A 240 -15.61 11.55 -8.79
N GLN A 241 -14.44 12.22 -8.88
CA GLN A 241 -13.55 12.32 -7.73
C GLN A 241 -14.13 13.26 -6.67
N LEU A 242 -14.08 12.83 -5.44
CA LEU A 242 -14.45 13.65 -4.28
C LEU A 242 -13.19 14.25 -3.66
N HIS A 243 -13.29 15.49 -3.26
CA HIS A 243 -12.20 16.16 -2.56
C HIS A 243 -12.34 15.88 -1.06
N GLY A 244 -11.43 15.07 -0.51
CA GLY A 244 -11.34 14.74 0.91
C GLY A 244 -10.03 15.20 1.53
N ARG A 245 -9.92 15.10 2.86
CA ARG A 245 -8.71 15.47 3.63
C ARG A 245 -7.79 14.28 3.91
N GLY A 246 -8.18 13.07 3.51
CA GLY A 246 -7.42 11.85 3.80
C GLY A 246 -6.32 11.54 2.77
N ASN A 247 -5.48 10.56 3.09
CA ASN A 247 -4.44 10.05 2.19
C ASN A 247 -5.01 9.12 1.11
N SER A 248 -6.17 8.51 1.34
CA SER A 248 -6.91 7.71 0.36
C SER A 248 -7.74 8.60 -0.55
N ARG A 249 -7.81 8.26 -1.85
CA ARG A 249 -8.65 9.01 -2.80
C ARG A 249 -10.01 8.36 -2.87
N LEU A 250 -11.04 9.19 -2.76
CA LEU A 250 -12.44 8.74 -2.81
C LEU A 250 -13.11 9.21 -4.11
N TYR A 251 -13.87 8.31 -4.72
CA TYR A 251 -14.65 8.60 -5.92
C TYR A 251 -16.08 8.09 -5.74
N ARG A 252 -17.04 8.84 -6.28
CA ARG A 252 -18.42 8.36 -6.48
C ARG A 252 -18.50 7.69 -7.83
N VAL A 253 -18.91 6.44 -7.84
CA VAL A 253 -19.19 5.64 -9.06
C VAL A 253 -20.70 5.59 -9.23
N LEU A 254 -21.18 5.90 -10.44
CA LEU A 254 -22.59 5.69 -10.83
C LEU A 254 -22.62 4.64 -11.93
N THR A 255 -23.49 3.67 -11.80
CA THR A 255 -23.69 2.60 -12.80
C THR A 255 -24.83 2.92 -13.75
N ASN A 256 -24.88 2.23 -14.89
CA ASN A 256 -25.99 2.37 -15.86
C ASN A 256 -27.35 1.93 -15.26
N ALA A 257 -27.34 1.12 -14.21
CA ALA A 257 -28.54 0.72 -13.47
C ALA A 257 -29.02 1.79 -12.47
N GLY A 258 -28.26 2.87 -12.29
CA GLY A 258 -28.53 3.93 -11.31
C GLY A 258 -28.00 3.64 -9.92
N THR A 259 -27.29 2.52 -9.71
CA THR A 259 -26.64 2.19 -8.43
C THR A 259 -25.43 3.10 -8.23
N ALA A 260 -25.26 3.63 -7.02
CA ALA A 260 -24.09 4.40 -6.64
C ALA A 260 -23.16 3.57 -5.72
N TYR A 261 -21.83 3.71 -5.92
CA TYR A 261 -20.81 3.10 -5.08
C TYR A 261 -19.76 4.14 -4.67
N ALA A 262 -19.13 3.92 -3.53
CA ALA A 262 -17.92 4.61 -3.08
C ALA A 262 -16.70 3.79 -3.52
N LEU A 263 -15.88 4.33 -4.43
CA LEU A 263 -14.61 3.73 -4.83
C LEU A 263 -13.48 4.39 -4.05
N LYS A 264 -12.74 3.61 -3.29
CA LYS A 264 -11.53 4.05 -2.60
C LYS A 264 -10.27 3.55 -3.31
N SER A 265 -9.30 4.45 -3.48
CA SER A 265 -7.94 4.15 -3.92
C SER A 265 -6.98 4.45 -2.78
N TYR A 266 -6.29 3.43 -2.31
CA TYR A 266 -5.42 3.53 -1.14
C TYR A 266 -3.99 3.93 -1.53
N PRO A 267 -3.20 4.49 -0.59
CA PRO A 267 -1.79 4.80 -0.81
C PRO A 267 -0.99 3.56 -1.22
N ASP A 268 0.06 3.80 -1.99
CA ASP A 268 1.03 2.76 -2.35
C ASP A 268 1.71 2.20 -1.09
N LEU A 269 1.76 0.86 -0.95
CA LEU A 269 2.34 0.17 0.20
C LEU A 269 3.84 0.45 0.40
N LEU A 270 4.57 0.94 -0.61
CA LEU A 270 5.96 1.41 -0.46
C LEU A 270 6.03 2.79 0.19
N ILE A 271 4.94 3.57 0.10
CA ILE A 271 4.83 4.91 0.72
C ILE A 271 4.21 4.77 2.12
N ASP A 272 3.16 3.98 2.24
CA ASP A 272 2.48 3.68 3.49
C ASP A 272 2.33 2.16 3.65
N PRO A 273 3.14 1.51 4.49
CA PRO A 273 3.17 0.04 4.60
C PRO A 273 1.92 -0.57 5.26
N ARG A 274 0.99 0.25 5.72
CA ARG A 274 -0.27 -0.22 6.32
C ARG A 274 -1.19 -0.80 5.25
N HIS A 275 -1.69 -2.00 5.48
CA HIS A 275 -2.59 -2.70 4.57
C HIS A 275 -4.03 -2.17 4.64
N ARG A 276 -4.22 -0.86 4.42
CA ARG A 276 -5.49 -0.14 4.60
C ARG A 276 -6.66 -0.79 3.86
N LEU A 277 -6.48 -1.15 2.58
CA LEU A 277 -7.52 -1.84 1.80
C LEU A 277 -7.99 -3.12 2.51
N ARG A 278 -7.05 -3.98 2.90
CA ARG A 278 -7.39 -5.26 3.57
C ARG A 278 -8.07 -5.03 4.91
N SER A 279 -7.62 -4.03 5.67
CA SER A 279 -8.21 -3.69 6.96
C SER A 279 -9.65 -3.22 6.80
N GLU A 280 -9.92 -2.30 5.86
CA GLU A 280 -11.26 -1.77 5.64
C GLU A 280 -12.23 -2.81 5.05
N VAL A 281 -11.79 -3.60 4.07
CA VAL A 281 -12.58 -4.71 3.53
C VAL A 281 -12.97 -5.69 4.63
N LYS A 282 -11.99 -6.14 5.43
CA LYS A 282 -12.25 -7.05 6.56
C LYS A 282 -13.17 -6.42 7.61
N ALA A 283 -13.01 -5.12 7.89
CA ALA A 283 -13.87 -4.41 8.83
C ALA A 283 -15.32 -4.41 8.36
N CYS A 284 -15.56 -4.00 7.11
CA CYS A 284 -16.89 -3.94 6.54
C CYS A 284 -17.55 -5.33 6.48
N ASP A 285 -16.81 -6.36 6.04
CA ASP A 285 -17.31 -7.75 6.00
C ASP A 285 -17.61 -8.27 7.42
N PHE A 286 -16.74 -7.99 8.40
CA PHE A 286 -16.91 -8.45 9.78
C PHE A 286 -18.08 -7.75 10.48
N LEU A 287 -18.31 -6.46 10.19
CA LEU A 287 -19.33 -5.63 10.82
C LEU A 287 -20.64 -5.56 10.02
N GLU A 288 -20.74 -6.21 8.84
CA GLU A 288 -21.92 -6.16 7.95
C GLU A 288 -23.23 -6.44 8.71
N HIS A 289 -23.21 -7.42 9.63
CA HIS A 289 -24.38 -7.83 10.40
C HIS A 289 -24.93 -6.74 11.35
N LEU A 290 -24.11 -5.73 11.68
CA LEU A 290 -24.53 -4.59 12.53
C LEU A 290 -25.31 -3.53 11.74
N GLN A 291 -25.13 -3.46 10.40
CA GLN A 291 -25.73 -2.45 9.52
C GLN A 291 -25.39 -0.99 9.94
N LEU A 292 -24.21 -0.79 10.52
CA LEU A 292 -23.72 0.51 10.99
C LEU A 292 -22.52 1.01 10.18
N THR A 293 -22.08 0.23 9.20
CA THR A 293 -20.96 0.51 8.31
C THR A 293 -21.36 0.26 6.87
N PRO A 294 -20.71 0.87 5.87
CA PRO A 294 -20.97 0.58 4.47
C PRO A 294 -20.74 -0.91 4.16
N LYS A 295 -21.53 -1.46 3.27
CA LYS A 295 -21.29 -2.79 2.76
C LYS A 295 -20.11 -2.80 1.80
N HIS A 296 -19.19 -3.76 1.96
CA HIS A 296 -18.17 -4.05 0.97
C HIS A 296 -18.79 -4.74 -0.25
N ILE A 297 -18.50 -4.28 -1.46
CA ILE A 297 -19.06 -4.78 -2.71
C ILE A 297 -18.06 -5.63 -3.47
N ALA A 298 -16.87 -5.09 -3.71
CA ALA A 298 -15.80 -5.75 -4.45
C ALA A 298 -14.47 -5.02 -4.24
N HIS A 299 -13.37 -5.69 -4.45
CA HIS A 299 -12.04 -5.06 -4.41
C HIS A 299 -11.06 -5.77 -5.35
N ASP A 300 -9.96 -5.09 -5.62
CA ASP A 300 -8.79 -5.65 -6.29
C ASP A 300 -7.53 -5.24 -5.50
N GLU A 301 -6.92 -6.21 -4.84
CA GLU A 301 -5.72 -5.98 -4.01
C GLU A 301 -4.52 -5.51 -4.83
N GLU A 302 -4.36 -5.98 -6.06
CA GLU A 302 -3.22 -5.61 -6.91
C GLU A 302 -3.38 -4.18 -7.46
N LEU A 303 -4.61 -3.74 -7.71
CA LEU A 303 -4.91 -2.35 -8.06
C LEU A 303 -4.97 -1.43 -6.85
N ASN A 304 -5.03 -1.99 -5.64
CA ASN A 304 -5.21 -1.27 -4.39
C ASN A 304 -6.48 -0.38 -4.39
N LEU A 305 -7.57 -0.95 -4.93
CA LEU A 305 -8.88 -0.33 -5.10
C LEU A 305 -9.97 -1.17 -4.44
N ALA A 306 -10.95 -0.52 -3.79
CA ALA A 306 -12.15 -1.19 -3.27
C ALA A 306 -13.41 -0.39 -3.54
N LEU A 307 -14.52 -1.10 -3.75
CA LEU A 307 -15.88 -0.58 -3.89
C LEU A 307 -16.68 -0.90 -2.64
N PHE A 308 -17.31 0.13 -2.11
CA PHE A 308 -18.26 0.03 -1.01
C PHE A 308 -19.61 0.60 -1.41
N GLU A 309 -20.64 0.25 -0.67
CA GLU A 309 -21.93 0.89 -0.75
C GLU A 309 -21.80 2.42 -0.64
N TRP A 310 -22.54 3.14 -1.47
CA TRP A 310 -22.65 4.59 -1.34
C TRP A 310 -23.69 4.92 -0.28
N ILE A 311 -23.29 5.65 0.74
CA ILE A 311 -24.19 6.13 1.79
C ILE A 311 -24.58 7.58 1.48
N ASP A 312 -25.87 7.80 1.25
CA ASP A 312 -26.41 9.15 1.09
C ASP A 312 -26.55 9.84 2.45
N GLY A 313 -26.11 11.09 2.54
CA GLY A 313 -26.13 11.86 3.77
C GLY A 313 -24.98 12.87 3.85
N THR A 314 -24.75 13.41 5.02
CA THR A 314 -23.70 14.40 5.30
C THR A 314 -22.95 14.09 6.57
N VAL A 315 -21.71 14.58 6.67
CA VAL A 315 -20.97 14.53 7.94
C VAL A 315 -21.70 15.40 8.96
N PRO A 316 -21.98 14.90 10.18
CA PRO A 316 -22.64 15.70 11.22
C PRO A 316 -21.82 16.93 11.58
N MET A 317 -22.47 18.10 11.60
CA MET A 317 -21.81 19.36 11.93
C MET A 317 -22.12 19.82 13.37
N ASP A 318 -23.38 19.67 13.78
CA ASP A 318 -23.85 20.06 15.11
C ASP A 318 -24.12 18.81 15.97
N ILE A 319 -23.12 18.40 16.75
CA ILE A 319 -23.20 17.20 17.57
C ILE A 319 -24.12 17.44 18.79
N ASP A 320 -25.11 16.57 18.93
CA ASP A 320 -26.06 16.52 20.04
C ASP A 320 -26.03 15.17 20.78
N ALA A 321 -26.91 15.02 21.79
CA ALA A 321 -26.98 13.79 22.57
C ALA A 321 -27.34 12.55 21.74
N THR A 322 -28.15 12.70 20.69
CA THR A 322 -28.55 11.59 19.83
C THR A 322 -27.36 11.03 19.06
N HIS A 323 -26.47 11.88 18.58
CA HIS A 323 -25.22 11.46 17.93
C HIS A 323 -24.31 10.71 18.90
N ILE A 324 -24.17 11.22 20.14
CA ILE A 324 -23.38 10.57 21.20
C ILE A 324 -23.96 9.19 21.53
N ASP A 325 -25.28 9.07 21.70
CA ASP A 325 -25.95 7.80 21.99
C ASP A 325 -25.72 6.77 20.87
N GLN A 326 -25.75 7.19 19.60
CA GLN A 326 -25.46 6.31 18.47
C GLN A 326 -23.98 5.87 18.44
N ALA A 327 -23.04 6.77 18.74
CA ALA A 327 -21.62 6.42 18.83
C ALA A 327 -21.37 5.42 19.98
N LEU A 328 -21.97 5.66 21.16
CA LEU A 328 -21.88 4.72 22.29
C LEU A 328 -22.50 3.37 21.95
N PHE A 329 -23.64 3.36 21.27
CA PHE A 329 -24.27 2.12 20.81
C PHE A 329 -23.35 1.33 19.88
N PHE A 330 -22.64 1.99 18.95
CA PHE A 330 -21.66 1.33 18.09
C PHE A 330 -20.51 0.73 18.90
N VAL A 331 -19.92 1.48 19.84
CA VAL A 331 -18.86 0.99 20.74
C VAL A 331 -19.32 -0.22 21.56
N GLU A 332 -20.55 -0.18 22.09
CA GLU A 332 -21.14 -1.33 22.82
C GLU A 332 -21.26 -2.57 21.95
N LYS A 333 -21.66 -2.40 20.65
CA LYS A 333 -21.68 -3.51 19.70
C LYS A 333 -20.29 -4.07 19.44
N LEU A 334 -19.29 -3.22 19.25
CA LEU A 334 -17.90 -3.66 19.06
C LEU A 334 -17.38 -4.44 20.26
N LYS A 335 -17.67 -3.99 21.49
CA LYS A 335 -17.29 -4.66 22.74
C LYS A 335 -17.85 -6.09 22.86
N GLY A 336 -19.03 -6.33 22.29
CA GLY A 336 -19.69 -7.62 22.29
C GLY A 336 -19.11 -8.63 21.28
N LEU A 337 -18.22 -8.20 20.38
CA LEU A 337 -17.69 -9.05 19.33
C LEU A 337 -16.52 -9.91 19.82
N PRO A 338 -16.40 -11.18 19.34
CA PRO A 338 -15.33 -12.08 19.76
C PRO A 338 -13.97 -11.60 19.24
N VAL A 339 -13.00 -11.49 20.16
CA VAL A 339 -11.60 -11.14 19.88
C VAL A 339 -10.69 -12.38 20.01
N GLU A 340 -11.28 -13.57 20.18
CA GLU A 340 -10.57 -14.80 20.54
C GLU A 340 -9.60 -15.30 19.45
N SER A 341 -8.65 -16.14 19.91
CA SER A 341 -7.68 -16.86 19.07
C SER A 341 -8.41 -17.72 18.02
N GLY A 342 -8.54 -17.21 16.81
CA GLY A 342 -9.32 -17.83 15.71
C GLY A 342 -10.10 -16.81 14.89
N SER A 343 -10.41 -15.63 15.43
CA SER A 343 -10.80 -14.49 14.60
C SER A 343 -9.55 -14.03 13.85
N ASN A 344 -9.56 -14.05 12.51
CA ASN A 344 -8.44 -13.56 11.68
C ASN A 344 -8.26 -12.02 11.76
N ILE A 345 -8.68 -11.39 12.88
CA ILE A 345 -8.54 -9.95 13.11
C ILE A 345 -7.16 -9.68 13.67
N LEU A 346 -6.36 -8.95 12.92
CA LEU A 346 -5.03 -8.50 13.33
C LEU A 346 -5.15 -7.32 14.30
N GLU A 347 -4.03 -6.86 14.83
CA GLU A 347 -3.95 -5.59 15.55
C GLU A 347 -4.31 -4.44 14.64
N ALA A 348 -4.95 -3.42 15.19
CA ALA A 348 -5.26 -2.19 14.47
C ALA A 348 -3.95 -1.52 14.01
N SER A 349 -4.00 -0.78 12.90
CA SER A 349 -2.79 -0.19 12.31
C SER A 349 -2.05 0.79 13.24
N GLU A 350 -2.76 1.34 14.22
CA GLU A 350 -2.24 2.26 15.22
C GLU A 350 -2.48 1.73 16.65
N ALA A 351 -2.55 0.39 16.81
CA ALA A 351 -2.76 -0.24 18.11
C ALA A 351 -1.69 0.17 19.13
N CYS A 352 -2.11 0.29 20.38
CA CYS A 352 -1.23 0.52 21.52
C CYS A 352 -1.63 -0.41 22.66
N LEU A 353 -0.92 -1.51 22.80
CA LEU A 353 -1.27 -2.57 23.75
C LEU A 353 -0.44 -2.53 25.04
N SER A 354 0.55 -1.64 25.13
CA SER A 354 1.35 -1.42 26.35
C SER A 354 1.72 0.05 26.53
N GLY A 355 2.13 0.42 27.74
CA GLY A 355 2.65 1.76 28.03
C GLY A 355 3.92 2.06 27.24
N ALA A 356 4.82 1.10 27.14
CA ALA A 356 6.07 1.24 26.36
C ALA A 356 5.80 1.46 24.87
N GLU A 357 4.82 0.76 24.29
CA GLU A 357 4.42 0.94 22.91
C GLU A 357 3.82 2.33 22.66
N LEU A 358 2.97 2.82 23.54
CA LEU A 358 2.42 4.17 23.47
C LEU A 358 3.52 5.22 23.45
N LEU A 359 4.51 5.10 24.33
CA LEU A 359 5.66 6.01 24.38
C LEU A 359 6.49 5.94 23.09
N SER A 360 6.78 4.73 22.61
CA SER A 360 7.54 4.51 21.37
C SER A 360 6.86 5.19 20.18
N GLN A 361 5.56 5.02 20.03
CA GLN A 361 4.80 5.64 18.94
C GLN A 361 4.84 7.17 18.98
N VAL A 362 4.71 7.79 20.16
CA VAL A 362 4.81 9.25 20.28
C VAL A 362 6.23 9.72 19.98
N GLN A 363 7.25 9.03 20.49
CA GLN A 363 8.65 9.36 20.25
C GLN A 363 9.03 9.27 18.77
N GLU A 364 8.58 8.24 18.07
CA GLU A 364 8.78 8.10 16.62
C GLU A 364 8.15 9.25 15.83
N ARG A 365 6.97 9.73 16.26
CA ARG A 365 6.32 10.88 15.62
C ARG A 365 7.09 12.18 15.86
N ILE A 366 7.61 12.38 17.08
CA ILE A 366 8.49 13.52 17.39
C ILE A 366 9.74 13.47 16.52
N GLN A 367 10.42 12.32 16.42
CA GLN A 367 11.62 12.14 15.58
C GLN A 367 11.34 12.42 14.09
N LYS A 368 10.19 11.99 13.58
CA LYS A 368 9.77 12.31 12.20
C LYS A 368 9.58 13.81 11.99
N LEU A 369 9.01 14.52 12.96
CA LEU A 369 8.88 15.97 12.90
C LEU A 369 10.23 16.69 12.99
N GLU A 370 11.16 16.18 13.78
CA GLU A 370 12.53 16.68 13.89
C GLU A 370 13.32 16.59 12.56
N SER A 371 13.00 15.60 11.73
CA SER A 371 13.63 15.44 10.41
C SER A 371 13.19 16.50 9.39
N ILE A 372 12.15 17.26 9.67
CA ILE A 372 11.62 18.29 8.77
C ILE A 372 12.45 19.57 8.90
N ASN A 373 13.03 20.03 7.82
CA ASN A 373 13.82 21.27 7.79
C ASN A 373 12.91 22.52 7.83
N ASN A 374 12.42 22.88 9.03
CA ASN A 374 11.60 24.05 9.30
C ASN A 374 11.98 24.63 10.68
N MET A 375 12.54 25.86 10.69
CA MET A 375 13.04 26.49 11.92
C MET A 375 11.95 26.77 12.97
N GLU A 376 10.73 27.15 12.56
CA GLU A 376 9.63 27.39 13.50
C GLU A 376 9.19 26.09 14.16
N LEU A 377 9.07 25.01 13.37
CA LEU A 377 8.74 23.69 13.89
C LEU A 377 9.83 23.20 14.86
N GLN A 378 11.11 23.36 14.52
CA GLN A 378 12.24 22.95 15.38
C GLN A 378 12.19 23.73 16.72
N SER A 379 12.00 25.04 16.65
CA SER A 379 11.88 25.87 17.86
C SER A 379 10.69 25.44 18.74
N PHE A 380 9.53 25.17 18.13
CA PHE A 380 8.35 24.70 18.86
C PHE A 380 8.56 23.31 19.50
N LEU A 381 9.20 22.39 18.79
CA LEU A 381 9.54 21.07 19.33
C LEU A 381 10.46 21.19 20.54
N GLU A 382 11.53 21.97 20.45
CA GLU A 382 12.51 22.14 21.53
C GLU A 382 11.95 22.88 22.75
N THR A 383 11.16 23.94 22.52
CA THR A 383 10.73 24.82 23.63
C THR A 383 9.41 24.40 24.27
N SER A 384 8.59 23.63 23.59
CA SER A 384 7.22 23.31 24.04
C SER A 384 6.94 21.80 24.09
N ILE A 385 7.24 21.06 23.02
CA ILE A 385 6.83 19.65 22.94
C ILE A 385 7.74 18.74 23.77
N LYS A 386 9.07 18.83 23.61
CA LYS A 386 10.01 17.95 24.32
C LYS A 386 9.94 18.09 25.83
N PRO A 387 9.94 19.31 26.44
CA PRO A 387 9.80 19.44 27.88
C PRO A 387 8.49 18.88 28.41
N LEU A 388 7.37 19.13 27.71
CA LEU A 388 6.08 18.56 28.07
C LEU A 388 6.07 17.04 27.94
N TRP A 389 6.72 16.51 26.89
CA TRP A 389 6.81 15.07 26.67
C TRP A 389 7.61 14.35 27.77
N GLU A 390 8.72 14.92 28.22
CA GLU A 390 9.51 14.40 29.34
C GLU A 390 8.68 14.35 30.64
N GLU A 391 7.95 15.42 30.95
CA GLU A 391 7.07 15.48 32.12
C GLU A 391 5.94 14.42 32.03
N VAL A 392 5.30 14.29 30.88
CA VAL A 392 4.22 13.30 30.65
C VAL A 392 4.75 11.87 30.75
N TRP A 393 5.95 11.63 30.23
CA TRP A 393 6.61 10.33 30.32
C TRP A 393 6.86 9.92 31.78
N GLU A 394 7.57 10.76 32.54
CA GLU A 394 7.87 10.49 33.94
C GLU A 394 6.60 10.27 34.77
N TRP A 395 5.58 11.11 34.52
CA TRP A 395 4.27 10.96 35.17
C TRP A 395 3.64 9.61 34.81
N SER A 396 3.62 9.22 33.55
CA SER A 396 3.02 7.98 33.06
C SER A 396 3.67 6.76 33.70
N GLU A 397 5.01 6.67 33.70
CA GLU A 397 5.74 5.58 34.36
C GLU A 397 5.41 5.51 35.85
N SER A 398 5.32 6.67 36.54
CA SER A 398 5.02 6.73 37.98
C SER A 398 3.61 6.27 38.34
N LYS A 399 2.66 6.33 37.40
CA LYS A 399 1.24 5.96 37.60
C LYS A 399 0.92 4.56 37.11
N TRP A 400 1.75 3.98 36.25
CA TRP A 400 1.53 2.63 35.74
C TRP A 400 1.71 1.59 36.86
N PRO A 401 0.95 0.48 36.82
CA PRO A 401 1.15 -0.60 37.79
C PRO A 401 2.60 -1.13 37.72
N PRO A 402 3.24 -1.39 38.86
CA PRO A 402 4.61 -1.87 38.88
C PRO A 402 4.82 -3.12 37.98
N LEU A 403 5.91 -3.13 37.21
CA LEU A 403 6.33 -4.22 36.32
C LEU A 403 5.35 -4.53 35.17
N SER A 404 4.38 -3.69 34.88
CA SER A 404 3.41 -3.91 33.80
C SER A 404 3.50 -2.91 32.66
N PHE A 405 4.43 -1.94 32.72
CA PHE A 405 4.56 -0.91 31.70
C PHE A 405 4.90 -1.47 30.31
N ASP A 406 5.79 -2.48 30.27
CA ASP A 406 6.19 -3.19 29.04
C ASP A 406 5.30 -4.41 28.72
N THR A 407 4.31 -4.68 29.56
CA THR A 407 3.45 -5.85 29.39
C THR A 407 2.28 -5.52 28.49
N GLU A 408 2.15 -6.23 27.36
CA GLU A 408 1.03 -6.10 26.47
C GLU A 408 -0.30 -6.45 27.14
N LEU A 409 -1.34 -5.71 26.80
CA LEU A 409 -2.70 -5.99 27.21
C LEU A 409 -3.12 -7.36 26.69
N SER A 410 -3.51 -8.25 27.61
CA SER A 410 -3.94 -9.60 27.24
C SER A 410 -5.11 -9.56 26.25
N GLN A 411 -5.12 -10.49 25.30
CA GLN A 411 -6.12 -10.55 24.24
C GLN A 411 -7.57 -10.52 24.77
N SER A 412 -7.83 -11.11 25.93
CA SER A 412 -9.14 -11.10 26.58
C SER A 412 -9.60 -9.72 27.09
N LYS A 413 -8.69 -8.74 27.12
CA LYS A 413 -8.97 -7.34 27.50
C LYS A 413 -8.97 -6.40 26.30
N GLN A 414 -8.51 -6.87 25.13
CA GLN A 414 -8.57 -6.14 23.89
C GLN A 414 -9.99 -6.14 23.33
N MET A 415 -10.28 -5.20 22.45
CA MET A 415 -11.52 -5.18 21.66
C MET A 415 -11.23 -4.86 20.21
N VAL A 416 -12.17 -5.12 19.32
CA VAL A 416 -12.11 -4.60 17.95
C VAL A 416 -12.34 -3.09 17.97
N SER A 417 -11.51 -2.37 17.23
CA SER A 417 -11.51 -0.91 17.16
C SER A 417 -11.46 -0.45 15.71
N PRO A 418 -12.25 0.55 15.32
CA PRO A 418 -12.07 1.28 14.07
C PRO A 418 -10.77 2.07 14.02
N SER A 419 -10.15 2.31 15.18
CA SER A 419 -8.97 3.14 15.44
C SER A 419 -9.26 4.63 15.26
N ASP A 420 -9.36 5.13 14.04
CA ASP A 420 -9.73 6.53 13.75
C ASP A 420 -11.26 6.71 13.80
N PHE A 421 -11.81 6.62 15.03
CA PHE A 421 -13.24 6.64 15.29
C PHE A 421 -13.75 8.01 15.73
N GLY A 422 -14.80 8.49 15.04
CA GLY A 422 -15.45 9.75 15.42
C GLY A 422 -16.47 10.24 14.40
N PHE A 423 -17.13 11.36 14.70
CA PHE A 423 -18.15 11.93 13.83
C PHE A 423 -17.60 12.45 12.51
N HIS A 424 -16.32 12.79 12.44
CA HIS A 424 -15.62 13.15 11.20
C HIS A 424 -15.55 11.99 10.19
N ASN A 425 -15.64 10.75 10.68
CA ASN A 425 -15.70 9.51 9.92
C ASN A 425 -17.09 8.86 10.05
N SER A 426 -18.15 9.66 10.03
CA SER A 426 -19.52 9.19 9.99
C SER A 426 -20.36 9.99 8.98
N ILE A 427 -21.42 9.36 8.49
CA ILE A 427 -22.41 9.98 7.60
C ILE A 427 -23.76 9.88 8.29
N GLN A 428 -24.39 11.04 8.54
CA GLN A 428 -25.78 11.11 8.99
C GLN A 428 -26.71 11.02 7.80
N GLN A 429 -27.55 10.01 7.80
CA GLN A 429 -28.54 9.75 6.77
C GLN A 429 -29.81 10.60 7.01
N ASP A 430 -30.72 10.65 6.04
CA ASP A 430 -31.93 11.47 6.11
C ASP A 430 -32.87 11.10 7.27
N ASP A 431 -32.84 9.86 7.75
CA ASP A 431 -33.60 9.39 8.92
C ASP A 431 -32.91 9.73 10.27
N GLY A 432 -31.75 10.37 10.23
CA GLY A 432 -30.96 10.74 11.40
C GLY A 432 -30.04 9.64 11.90
N SER A 433 -30.01 8.45 11.27
CA SER A 433 -29.07 7.38 11.66
C SER A 433 -27.65 7.68 11.19
N LEU A 434 -26.67 7.22 11.97
CA LEU A 434 -25.25 7.33 11.62
C LEU A 434 -24.74 6.04 10.98
N CYS A 435 -24.02 6.19 9.87
CA CYS A 435 -23.20 5.14 9.27
C CYS A 435 -21.72 5.52 9.48
N PHE A 436 -20.93 4.64 10.11
CA PHE A 436 -19.51 4.87 10.37
C PHE A 436 -18.67 4.36 9.19
N VAL A 437 -17.82 5.23 8.66
CA VAL A 437 -17.02 5.02 7.45
C VAL A 437 -15.52 5.12 7.77
N ASP A 438 -14.68 4.84 6.76
CA ASP A 438 -13.22 5.00 6.84
C ASP A 438 -12.55 4.08 7.89
N LEU A 439 -12.85 2.78 7.78
CA LEU A 439 -12.36 1.75 8.70
C LEU A 439 -10.97 1.20 8.30
N GLU A 440 -10.15 1.99 7.63
CA GLU A 440 -8.88 1.55 7.03
C GLU A 440 -7.78 1.22 8.06
N TYR A 441 -8.00 1.53 9.35
CA TYR A 441 -7.11 1.19 10.47
C TYR A 441 -7.65 0.10 11.38
N PHE A 442 -8.80 -0.48 11.05
CA PHE A 442 -9.53 -1.44 11.86
C PHE A 442 -8.68 -2.62 12.32
N GLY A 443 -8.85 -3.04 13.57
CA GLY A 443 -8.21 -4.20 14.15
C GLY A 443 -8.47 -4.31 15.65
N ARG A 444 -7.66 -5.13 16.34
CA ARG A 444 -7.69 -5.26 17.80
C ARG A 444 -6.88 -4.13 18.45
N ASP A 445 -7.41 -3.53 19.51
CA ASP A 445 -6.73 -2.45 20.24
C ASP A 445 -7.17 -2.41 21.70
N ASP A 446 -6.58 -1.50 22.47
CA ASP A 446 -7.00 -1.17 23.83
C ASP A 446 -8.32 -0.36 23.80
N PRO A 447 -9.38 -0.81 24.50
CA PRO A 447 -10.64 -0.06 24.60
C PRO A 447 -10.47 1.34 25.22
N VAL A 448 -9.48 1.54 26.09
CA VAL A 448 -9.21 2.85 26.69
C VAL A 448 -8.69 3.83 25.64
N LYS A 449 -7.81 3.33 24.74
CA LYS A 449 -7.32 4.14 23.62
C LYS A 449 -8.45 4.57 22.68
N LEU A 450 -9.37 3.66 22.32
CA LEU A 450 -10.52 4.00 21.50
C LEU A 450 -11.34 5.15 22.10
N ILE A 451 -11.61 5.10 23.41
CA ILE A 451 -12.35 6.15 24.12
C ILE A 451 -11.53 7.45 24.15
N ALA A 452 -10.25 7.38 24.44
CA ALA A 452 -9.38 8.55 24.50
C ALA A 452 -9.29 9.24 23.12
N ASP A 453 -9.10 8.47 22.05
CA ASP A 453 -9.07 8.99 20.69
C ASP A 453 -10.39 9.67 20.33
N PHE A 454 -11.54 9.04 20.61
CA PHE A 454 -12.84 9.64 20.39
C PHE A 454 -13.03 10.97 21.14
N LEU A 455 -12.65 11.02 22.41
CA LEU A 455 -12.87 12.22 23.25
C LEU A 455 -11.92 13.38 22.92
N TRP A 456 -10.71 13.07 22.45
CA TRP A 456 -9.65 14.07 22.29
C TRP A 456 -9.23 14.30 20.83
N HIS A 457 -9.82 13.60 19.88
CA HIS A 457 -9.50 13.80 18.48
C HIS A 457 -9.81 15.24 18.02
N PRO A 458 -8.86 15.95 17.39
CA PRO A 458 -9.02 17.36 17.04
C PRO A 458 -10.23 17.66 16.12
N ALA A 459 -10.59 16.71 15.25
CA ALA A 459 -11.70 16.86 14.31
C ALA A 459 -13.09 16.72 14.97
N MET A 460 -13.16 16.26 16.23
CA MET A 460 -14.43 16.02 16.93
C MET A 460 -15.05 17.29 17.51
N ASP A 461 -14.23 18.23 17.97
CA ASP A 461 -14.64 19.49 18.62
C ASP A 461 -15.76 19.31 19.68
N LEU A 462 -15.63 18.25 20.49
CA LEU A 462 -16.63 17.89 21.49
C LEU A 462 -16.67 18.92 22.62
N LYS A 463 -17.86 19.42 22.92
CA LYS A 463 -18.10 20.32 24.09
C LYS A 463 -17.78 19.58 25.40
N SER A 464 -17.38 20.33 26.43
CA SER A 464 -17.08 19.75 27.74
C SER A 464 -18.26 18.97 28.36
N THR A 465 -19.49 19.31 27.96
CA THR A 465 -20.73 18.58 28.37
C THR A 465 -20.84 17.20 27.73
N HIS A 466 -20.22 16.98 26.56
CA HIS A 466 -20.23 15.71 25.85
C HIS A 466 -19.10 14.75 26.34
N LYS A 467 -18.14 15.30 27.10
CA LYS A 467 -16.99 14.53 27.64
C LYS A 467 -17.23 14.02 29.07
N ARG A 468 -18.40 14.30 29.66
CA ARG A 468 -18.85 13.85 30.98
C ARG A 468 -19.85 12.71 30.90
#